data_492a63edcd9c7bb432a24dac532f6885
#
_entry.id   492a63edcd9c7bb432a24dac532f6885
#
_cell.length_a   1.000
_cell.length_b   1.000
_cell.length_c   1.000
_cell.angle_alpha   90.00
_cell.angle_beta   90.00
_cell.angle_gamma   90.00
#
_symmetry.space_group_name_H-M   'P 1'
#
loop_
_entity.id
_entity.type
_entity.pdbx_description
1 polymer ?
#
loop_
_entity_poly.entity_id
_entity_poly.type
_entity_poly.pdbx_seq_one_letter_code
_entity_poly.pdbx_strand_id
1 'polypeptide(L)'
;KAILIKQYLLSSGDRMKADFYDEIRRLNKSCAGKADIALTREGFHTVFSLLQRESVAENDDRYIFALFSLRNFLRKAYLSPDRPKRQTRINVGAFINALTVSCSFLFGDSDKKAFAVSLPTDVSAETDDVLFSAAAAEIIGNSLLYSKRCHTLVSGGVSGDMLFISVESFGDFTAYDFCRETKNDGGLSFCLGVARLLKGTLLFECGSGSADFCRKVTLGVGANEIKHESEAIFPAETKRLVCDFLDDGLSVPRIFMPPV
;
A
#
# COMPACT_ATOMS: atom_id res chain seq x y z
N LYS A 1 17.59 17.45 -17.13
CA LYS A 1 17.29 16.92 -15.77
C LYS A 1 16.49 15.59 -15.81
N ALA A 2 15.47 15.46 -16.67
CA ALA A 2 14.67 14.22 -16.81
C ALA A 2 15.50 13.00 -17.26
N ILE A 3 16.49 13.18 -18.13
CA ILE A 3 17.35 12.11 -18.64
C ILE A 3 18.32 11.59 -17.57
N LEU A 4 18.85 12.45 -16.71
CA LEU A 4 19.73 12.06 -15.59
C LEU A 4 18.96 11.32 -14.49
N ILE A 5 17.72 11.72 -14.24
CA ILE A 5 16.82 11.01 -13.32
C ILE A 5 16.54 9.62 -13.89
N LYS A 6 16.22 9.49 -15.17
CA LYS A 6 15.95 8.21 -15.83
C LYS A 6 17.16 7.25 -15.80
N GLN A 7 18.38 7.74 -15.95
CA GLN A 7 19.60 6.93 -15.87
C GLN A 7 19.95 6.51 -14.44
N TYR A 8 19.72 7.34 -13.43
CA TYR A 8 19.87 6.98 -12.02
C TYR A 8 18.84 5.93 -11.60
N LEU A 9 17.60 6.03 -12.12
CA LEU A 9 16.49 5.13 -11.89
C LEU A 9 16.75 3.71 -12.43
N LEU A 10 17.39 3.59 -13.60
CA LEU A 10 17.74 2.31 -14.21
C LEU A 10 18.81 1.53 -13.43
N SER A 11 19.73 2.22 -12.73
CA SER A 11 20.83 1.58 -12.01
C SER A 11 20.47 1.09 -10.60
N SER A 12 19.50 1.73 -9.94
CA SER A 12 19.01 1.30 -8.63
C SER A 12 17.84 0.30 -8.70
N GLY A 13 17.07 0.34 -9.77
CA GLY A 13 15.92 -0.54 -9.97
C GLY A 13 16.25 -2.03 -10.09
N ASP A 14 17.42 -2.39 -10.59
CA ASP A 14 17.77 -3.80 -10.83
C ASP A 14 17.98 -4.61 -9.53
N ARG A 15 18.54 -3.99 -8.47
CA ARG A 15 18.70 -4.66 -7.16
C ARG A 15 17.36 -4.83 -6.47
N MET A 16 16.54 -3.79 -6.42
CA MET A 16 15.20 -3.87 -5.79
C MET A 16 14.29 -4.84 -6.53
N LYS A 17 14.36 -4.89 -7.87
CA LYS A 17 13.65 -5.90 -8.67
C LYS A 17 14.10 -7.31 -8.32
N ALA A 18 15.40 -7.54 -8.21
CA ALA A 18 15.95 -8.85 -7.85
C ALA A 18 15.48 -9.31 -6.46
N ASP A 19 15.53 -8.43 -5.46
CA ASP A 19 15.08 -8.70 -4.10
C ASP A 19 13.57 -8.99 -4.04
N PHE A 20 12.77 -8.25 -4.80
CA PHE A 20 11.33 -8.49 -4.91
C PHE A 20 11.02 -9.82 -5.61
N TYR A 21 11.71 -10.15 -6.70
CA TYR A 21 11.55 -11.44 -7.37
C TYR A 21 11.89 -12.61 -6.46
N ASP A 22 12.93 -12.48 -5.67
CA ASP A 22 13.33 -13.52 -4.72
C ASP A 22 12.32 -13.64 -3.58
N GLU A 23 11.74 -12.54 -3.13
CA GLU A 23 10.66 -12.56 -2.14
C GLU A 23 9.40 -13.23 -2.70
N ILE A 24 8.95 -12.88 -3.90
CA ILE A 24 7.80 -13.53 -4.54
C ILE A 24 8.07 -15.02 -4.76
N ARG A 25 9.27 -15.38 -5.21
CA ARG A 25 9.64 -16.78 -5.39
C ARG A 25 9.62 -17.55 -4.07
N ARG A 26 10.12 -16.94 -3.00
CA ARG A 26 10.09 -17.51 -1.64
C ARG A 26 8.66 -17.68 -1.14
N LEU A 27 7.81 -16.66 -1.30
CA LEU A 27 6.39 -16.73 -0.94
C LEU A 27 5.67 -17.81 -1.74
N ASN A 28 5.88 -17.87 -3.05
CA ASN A 28 5.27 -18.89 -3.88
C ASN A 28 5.70 -20.30 -3.50
N LYS A 29 6.97 -20.49 -3.15
CA LYS A 29 7.48 -21.76 -2.66
C LYS A 29 6.85 -22.15 -1.30
N SER A 30 6.68 -21.20 -0.39
CA SER A 30 6.03 -21.44 0.90
C SER A 30 4.54 -21.74 0.78
N CYS A 31 3.89 -21.26 -0.29
CA CYS A 31 2.49 -21.51 -0.60
C CYS A 31 2.27 -22.73 -1.51
N ALA A 32 3.30 -23.39 -1.99
CA ALA A 32 3.20 -24.47 -2.98
C ALA A 32 2.35 -25.68 -2.55
N GLY A 33 2.14 -25.87 -1.25
CA GLY A 33 1.22 -26.90 -0.71
C GLY A 33 -0.24 -26.45 -0.63
N LYS A 34 -0.56 -25.19 -0.97
CA LYS A 34 -1.87 -24.55 -0.87
C LYS A 34 -2.29 -24.12 -2.28
N ALA A 35 -2.91 -25.03 -3.03
CA ALA A 35 -3.22 -24.86 -4.46
C ALA A 35 -4.06 -23.61 -4.77
N ASP A 36 -4.84 -23.12 -3.82
CA ASP A 36 -5.66 -21.91 -3.93
C ASP A 36 -4.89 -20.61 -3.71
N ILE A 37 -3.65 -20.69 -3.19
CA ILE A 37 -2.79 -19.55 -2.89
C ILE A 37 -1.60 -19.48 -3.85
N ALA A 38 -1.00 -20.62 -4.17
CA ALA A 38 0.18 -20.66 -5.01
C ALA A 38 -0.10 -20.18 -6.44
N LEU A 39 0.79 -19.35 -6.98
CA LEU A 39 0.82 -19.08 -8.41
C LEU A 39 1.19 -20.37 -9.15
N THR A 40 0.39 -20.75 -10.14
CA THR A 40 0.77 -21.84 -11.02
C THR A 40 2.09 -21.51 -11.73
N ARG A 41 2.85 -22.51 -12.13
CA ARG A 41 4.14 -22.30 -12.83
C ARG A 41 3.96 -21.42 -14.06
N GLU A 42 2.91 -21.65 -14.84
CA GLU A 42 2.58 -20.86 -16.03
C GLU A 42 2.15 -19.44 -15.69
N GLY A 43 1.28 -19.27 -14.69
CA GLY A 43 0.88 -17.95 -14.20
C GLY A 43 2.05 -17.13 -13.66
N PHE A 44 2.96 -17.78 -12.93
CA PHE A 44 4.20 -17.15 -12.46
C PHE A 44 5.06 -16.66 -13.62
N HIS A 45 5.33 -17.52 -14.62
CA HIS A 45 6.11 -17.12 -15.80
C HIS A 45 5.43 -16.03 -16.62
N THR A 46 4.11 -16.08 -16.76
CA THR A 46 3.35 -15.06 -17.49
C THR A 46 3.45 -13.71 -16.80
N VAL A 47 3.17 -13.66 -15.50
CA VAL A 47 3.27 -12.43 -14.70
C VAL A 47 4.67 -11.83 -14.79
N PHE A 48 5.69 -12.66 -14.56
CA PHE A 48 7.09 -12.18 -14.59
C PHE A 48 7.56 -11.76 -15.97
N SER A 49 7.21 -12.49 -17.01
CA SER A 49 7.61 -12.12 -18.39
C SER A 49 6.95 -10.81 -18.84
N LEU A 50 5.74 -10.51 -18.37
CA LEU A 50 5.08 -9.24 -18.67
C LEU A 50 5.69 -8.09 -17.87
N LEU A 51 5.99 -8.30 -16.58
CA LEU A 51 6.58 -7.28 -15.72
C LEU A 51 8.04 -6.97 -16.04
N GLN A 52 8.76 -7.91 -16.68
CA GLN A 52 10.15 -7.70 -17.13
C GLN A 52 10.27 -6.95 -18.45
N ARG A 53 9.17 -6.78 -19.19
CA ARG A 53 9.20 -6.05 -20.47
C ARG A 53 9.23 -4.55 -20.20
N GLU A 54 10.36 -3.91 -20.45
CA GLU A 54 10.57 -2.47 -20.30
C GLU A 54 9.68 -1.61 -21.22
N SER A 55 9.03 -2.22 -22.22
CA SER A 55 8.24 -1.55 -23.25
C SER A 55 6.73 -1.80 -23.17
N VAL A 56 6.23 -2.37 -22.10
CA VAL A 56 4.78 -2.56 -21.94
C VAL A 56 4.16 -1.20 -21.62
N ALA A 57 3.28 -0.72 -22.50
CA ALA A 57 2.47 0.46 -22.22
C ALA A 57 1.66 0.22 -20.95
N GLU A 58 1.61 1.19 -20.04
CA GLU A 58 0.86 1.07 -18.77
C GLU A 58 -0.62 0.73 -18.98
N ASN A 59 -1.16 0.99 -20.17
CA ASN A 59 -2.53 0.71 -20.60
C ASN A 59 -2.70 -0.64 -21.34
N ASP A 60 -1.69 -1.52 -21.37
CA ASP A 60 -1.86 -2.87 -21.94
C ASP A 60 -2.70 -3.72 -20.99
N ASP A 61 -3.86 -4.20 -21.45
CA ASP A 61 -4.77 -5.05 -20.67
C ASP A 61 -4.06 -6.25 -20.04
N ARG A 62 -3.04 -6.79 -20.70
CA ARG A 62 -2.23 -7.91 -20.19
C ARG A 62 -1.39 -7.50 -18.99
N TYR A 63 -0.87 -6.28 -18.99
CA TYR A 63 -0.10 -5.73 -17.86
C TYR A 63 -1.02 -5.49 -16.66
N ILE A 64 -2.17 -4.86 -16.90
CA ILE A 64 -3.20 -4.65 -15.87
C ILE A 64 -3.65 -5.99 -15.27
N PHE A 65 -3.90 -6.98 -16.11
CA PHE A 65 -4.27 -8.33 -15.66
C PHE A 65 -3.15 -9.00 -14.84
N ALA A 66 -1.90 -8.84 -15.25
CA ALA A 66 -0.73 -9.37 -14.52
C ALA A 66 -0.59 -8.72 -13.14
N LEU A 67 -0.71 -7.40 -13.04
CA LEU A 67 -0.70 -6.68 -11.77
C LEU A 67 -1.85 -7.11 -10.86
N PHE A 68 -3.05 -7.26 -11.41
CA PHE A 68 -4.21 -7.71 -10.66
C PHE A 68 -4.04 -9.14 -10.12
N SER A 69 -3.51 -10.04 -10.93
CA SER A 69 -3.21 -11.42 -10.54
C SER A 69 -2.14 -11.48 -9.45
N LEU A 70 -1.08 -10.67 -9.58
CA LEU A 70 -0.02 -10.55 -8.59
C LEU A 70 -0.56 -9.98 -7.27
N ARG A 71 -1.38 -8.94 -7.33
CA ARG A 71 -2.02 -8.36 -6.14
C ARG A 71 -2.87 -9.38 -5.39
N ASN A 72 -3.69 -10.13 -6.10
CA ASN A 72 -4.53 -11.17 -5.48
C ASN A 72 -3.71 -12.30 -4.86
N PHE A 73 -2.64 -12.72 -5.52
CA PHE A 73 -1.69 -13.66 -4.95
C PHE A 73 -1.05 -13.11 -3.66
N LEU A 74 -0.54 -11.87 -3.70
CA LEU A 74 0.12 -11.25 -2.55
C LEU A 74 -0.83 -11.05 -1.37
N ARG A 75 -2.08 -10.64 -1.61
CA ARG A 75 -3.08 -10.53 -0.54
C ARG A 75 -3.22 -11.85 0.25
N LYS A 76 -3.29 -12.97 -0.46
CA LYS A 76 -3.39 -14.29 0.18
C LYS A 76 -2.07 -14.74 0.81
N ALA A 77 -0.96 -14.56 0.11
CA ALA A 77 0.36 -14.95 0.59
C ALA A 77 0.79 -14.16 1.84
N TYR A 78 0.52 -12.87 1.88
CA TYR A 78 0.83 -12.01 3.03
C TYR A 78 0.02 -12.35 4.27
N LEU A 79 -1.19 -12.86 4.12
CA LEU A 79 -2.02 -13.32 5.22
C LEU A 79 -1.73 -14.76 5.64
N SER A 80 -0.80 -15.45 4.97
CA SER A 80 -0.44 -16.82 5.33
C SER A 80 0.25 -16.87 6.70
N PRO A 81 -0.13 -17.82 7.59
CA PRO A 81 0.53 -18.00 8.88
C PRO A 81 2.03 -18.31 8.76
N ASP A 82 2.43 -18.92 7.64
CA ASP A 82 3.82 -19.33 7.38
C ASP A 82 4.69 -18.20 6.83
N ARG A 83 4.12 -17.00 6.65
CA ARG A 83 4.88 -15.84 6.20
C ARG A 83 5.92 -15.46 7.26
N PRO A 84 7.19 -15.26 6.86
CA PRO A 84 8.20 -14.74 7.79
C PRO A 84 7.77 -13.38 8.34
N LYS A 85 7.79 -13.23 9.65
CA LYS A 85 7.55 -11.93 10.28
C LYS A 85 8.67 -10.98 9.92
N ARG A 86 8.31 -9.78 9.52
CA ARG A 86 9.24 -8.69 9.26
C ARG A 86 8.99 -7.59 10.28
N GLN A 87 10.06 -7.00 10.76
CA GLN A 87 10.01 -5.80 11.58
C GLN A 87 11.04 -4.81 11.05
N THR A 88 10.56 -3.64 10.70
CA THR A 88 11.37 -2.56 10.15
C THR A 88 11.06 -1.30 10.93
N ARG A 89 12.10 -0.56 11.29
CA ARG A 89 11.93 0.77 11.88
C ARG A 89 11.60 1.75 10.76
N ILE A 90 10.52 2.49 10.96
CA ILE A 90 10.08 3.56 10.06
C ILE A 90 9.91 4.86 10.83
N ASN A 91 10.26 6.00 10.22
CA ASN A 91 9.75 7.29 10.66
C ASN A 91 8.29 7.38 10.21
N VAL A 92 7.39 7.44 11.19
CA VAL A 92 5.94 7.25 10.96
C VAL A 92 5.37 8.29 10.00
N GLY A 93 5.67 9.56 10.23
CA GLY A 93 5.15 10.63 9.39
C GLY A 93 5.76 10.62 8.00
N ALA A 94 7.08 10.42 7.89
CA ALA A 94 7.77 10.36 6.61
C ALA A 94 7.23 9.20 5.75
N PHE A 95 7.00 8.05 6.37
CA PHE A 95 6.49 6.85 5.70
C PHE A 95 5.07 7.05 5.18
N ILE A 96 4.15 7.55 6.03
CA ILE A 96 2.76 7.81 5.64
C ILE A 96 2.68 8.91 4.58
N ASN A 97 3.50 9.96 4.69
CA ASN A 97 3.56 11.02 3.70
C ASN A 97 4.04 10.47 2.33
N ALA A 98 5.10 9.69 2.33
CA ALA A 98 5.62 9.07 1.11
C ALA A 98 4.60 8.14 0.44
N LEU A 99 3.89 7.30 1.22
CA LEU A 99 2.81 6.48 0.71
C LEU A 99 1.70 7.33 0.09
N THR A 100 1.28 8.39 0.77
CA THR A 100 0.20 9.27 0.31
C THR A 100 0.55 9.93 -1.02
N VAL A 101 1.75 10.49 -1.12
CA VAL A 101 2.26 11.14 -2.35
C VAL A 101 2.36 10.12 -3.47
N SER A 102 2.94 8.96 -3.21
CA SER A 102 3.13 7.91 -4.22
C SER A 102 1.80 7.32 -4.71
N CYS A 103 0.86 7.03 -3.82
CA CYS A 103 -0.47 6.57 -4.19
C CYS A 103 -1.22 7.62 -5.03
N SER A 104 -1.13 8.89 -4.64
CA SER A 104 -1.74 9.99 -5.38
C SER A 104 -1.17 10.13 -6.80
N PHE A 105 0.13 9.97 -6.94
CA PHE A 105 0.82 10.01 -8.24
C PHE A 105 0.46 8.79 -9.10
N LEU A 106 0.50 7.59 -8.52
CA LEU A 106 0.22 6.34 -9.22
C LEU A 106 -1.23 6.18 -9.63
N PHE A 107 -2.15 6.89 -8.98
CA PHE A 107 -3.57 6.88 -9.34
C PHE A 107 -3.81 7.52 -10.72
N GLY A 108 -2.94 8.45 -11.16
CA GLY A 108 -2.93 8.98 -12.52
C GLY A 108 -4.03 9.99 -12.85
N ASP A 109 -5.11 10.07 -12.07
CA ASP A 109 -6.17 11.07 -12.25
C ASP A 109 -5.69 12.42 -11.71
N SER A 110 -5.56 13.42 -12.59
CA SER A 110 -5.13 14.76 -12.21
C SER A 110 -6.08 15.47 -11.27
N ASP A 111 -7.36 15.09 -11.29
CA ASP A 111 -8.41 15.76 -10.54
C ASP A 111 -8.60 15.17 -9.14
N LYS A 112 -8.11 13.95 -8.91
CA LYS A 112 -8.21 13.26 -7.62
C LYS A 112 -6.85 13.11 -6.95
N LYS A 113 -6.69 13.68 -5.76
CA LYS A 113 -5.43 13.67 -5.03
C LYS A 113 -5.63 13.29 -3.55
N ALA A 114 -4.65 12.58 -3.01
CA ALA A 114 -4.53 12.36 -1.58
C ALA A 114 -3.54 13.37 -0.98
N PHE A 115 -3.89 13.91 0.17
CA PHE A 115 -3.08 14.89 0.91
C PHE A 115 -2.82 14.36 2.32
N ALA A 116 -1.55 14.34 2.69
CA ALA A 116 -1.16 14.04 4.04
C ALA A 116 -1.41 15.25 4.94
N VAL A 117 -2.08 15.03 6.06
CA VAL A 117 -2.40 16.04 7.06
C VAL A 117 -2.13 15.50 8.46
N SER A 118 -1.71 16.37 9.38
CA SER A 118 -1.54 16.01 10.80
C SER A 118 -0.65 14.77 11.02
N LEU A 119 0.54 14.75 10.41
CA LEU A 119 1.51 13.70 10.59
C LEU A 119 2.57 14.08 11.64
N PRO A 120 3.01 13.15 12.51
CA PRO A 120 4.15 13.41 13.40
C PRO A 120 5.45 13.49 12.59
N THR A 121 6.33 14.41 12.95
CA THR A 121 7.61 14.59 12.26
C THR A 121 8.78 13.96 13.02
N ASP A 122 8.56 13.62 14.29
CA ASP A 122 9.58 13.22 15.26
C ASP A 122 9.39 11.80 15.84
N VAL A 123 8.52 10.97 15.23
CA VAL A 123 8.18 9.66 15.78
C VAL A 123 8.61 8.54 14.86
N SER A 124 9.37 7.59 15.40
CA SER A 124 9.65 6.30 14.75
C SER A 124 9.04 5.12 15.51
N ALA A 125 8.73 4.05 14.78
CA ALA A 125 8.17 2.83 15.32
C ALA A 125 8.64 1.61 14.52
N GLU A 126 8.65 0.44 15.13
CA GLU A 126 8.91 -0.82 14.45
C GLU A 126 7.60 -1.54 14.12
N THR A 127 7.43 -1.88 12.86
CA THR A 127 6.27 -2.64 12.36
C THR A 127 6.65 -3.46 11.13
N ASP A 128 5.71 -4.24 10.60
CA ASP A 128 5.84 -4.84 9.29
C ASP A 128 5.48 -3.80 8.21
N ASP A 129 6.49 -3.11 7.71
CA ASP A 129 6.38 -2.02 6.74
C ASP A 129 5.71 -2.46 5.43
N VAL A 130 5.91 -3.70 5.00
CA VAL A 130 5.31 -4.26 3.78
C VAL A 130 3.81 -4.49 3.97
N LEU A 131 3.40 -5.12 5.05
CA LEU A 131 1.97 -5.32 5.34
C LEU A 131 1.25 -4.00 5.57
N PHE A 132 1.87 -3.12 6.33
CA PHE A 132 1.29 -1.81 6.63
C PHE A 132 1.13 -0.98 5.35
N SER A 133 2.17 -0.90 4.48
CA SER A 133 2.08 -0.17 3.22
C SER A 133 1.07 -0.78 2.24
N ALA A 134 0.99 -2.11 2.16
CA ALA A 134 0.02 -2.77 1.29
C ALA A 134 -1.43 -2.47 1.70
N ALA A 135 -1.74 -2.57 2.99
CA ALA A 135 -3.06 -2.24 3.49
C ALA A 135 -3.38 -0.74 3.40
N ALA A 136 -2.40 0.13 3.68
CA ALA A 136 -2.57 1.57 3.54
C ALA A 136 -2.81 1.98 2.08
N ALA A 137 -2.07 1.41 1.12
CA ALA A 137 -2.26 1.66 -0.31
C ALA A 137 -3.66 1.23 -0.78
N GLU A 138 -4.16 0.08 -0.30
CA GLU A 138 -5.54 -0.36 -0.58
C GLU A 138 -6.59 0.64 -0.08
N ILE A 139 -6.43 1.16 1.14
CA ILE A 139 -7.38 2.12 1.71
C ILE A 139 -7.31 3.46 0.97
N ILE A 140 -6.11 3.97 0.70
CA ILE A 140 -5.92 5.23 -0.04
C ILE A 140 -6.47 5.08 -1.46
N GLY A 141 -6.13 3.99 -2.16
CA GLY A 141 -6.58 3.71 -3.52
C GLY A 141 -8.10 3.59 -3.63
N ASN A 142 -8.73 2.86 -2.72
CA ASN A 142 -10.18 2.77 -2.66
C ASN A 142 -10.82 4.12 -2.36
N SER A 143 -10.20 4.94 -1.53
CA SER A 143 -10.71 6.27 -1.23
C SER A 143 -10.61 7.21 -2.42
N LEU A 144 -9.51 7.18 -3.17
CA LEU A 144 -9.37 7.94 -4.42
C LEU A 144 -10.38 7.47 -5.49
N LEU A 145 -10.54 6.16 -5.66
CA LEU A 145 -11.43 5.58 -6.65
C LEU A 145 -12.89 5.97 -6.41
N TYR A 146 -13.35 5.85 -5.17
CA TYR A 146 -14.76 6.03 -4.83
C TYR A 146 -15.10 7.42 -4.26
N SER A 147 -14.11 8.30 -4.08
CA SER A 147 -14.38 9.67 -3.65
C SER A 147 -15.12 10.46 -4.74
N LYS A 148 -16.16 11.19 -4.35
CA LYS A 148 -16.84 12.15 -5.21
C LYS A 148 -16.13 13.51 -5.26
N ARG A 149 -15.30 13.81 -4.27
CA ARG A 149 -14.50 15.04 -4.24
C ARG A 149 -13.10 14.81 -4.81
N CYS A 150 -12.50 15.90 -5.26
CA CYS A 150 -11.16 15.91 -5.84
C CYS A 150 -10.04 15.55 -4.84
N HIS A 151 -10.35 15.43 -3.54
CA HIS A 151 -9.33 15.18 -2.52
C HIS A 151 -9.73 14.15 -1.48
N THR A 152 -8.73 13.44 -1.02
CA THR A 152 -8.76 12.49 0.08
C THR A 152 -7.75 12.95 1.12
N LEU A 153 -8.13 13.00 2.38
CA LEU A 153 -7.23 13.41 3.47
C LEU A 153 -6.67 12.17 4.17
N VAL A 154 -5.36 12.16 4.35
CA VAL A 154 -4.65 11.08 5.01
C VAL A 154 -3.95 11.64 6.26
N SER A 155 -4.28 11.11 7.40
CA SER A 155 -3.62 11.41 8.67
C SER A 155 -3.06 10.14 9.29
N GLY A 156 -2.17 10.28 10.25
CA GLY A 156 -1.63 9.12 10.94
C GLY A 156 -0.71 9.49 12.08
N GLY A 157 -0.31 8.49 12.82
CA GLY A 157 0.51 8.70 14.01
C GLY A 157 0.61 7.45 14.86
N VAL A 158 0.94 7.68 16.12
CA VAL A 158 1.05 6.64 17.14
C VAL A 158 0.14 6.99 18.32
N SER A 159 -0.54 5.99 18.85
CA SER A 159 -1.35 6.11 20.07
C SER A 159 -1.14 4.86 20.94
N GLY A 160 -0.50 5.03 22.10
CA GLY A 160 -0.06 3.90 22.91
C GLY A 160 0.96 3.05 22.15
N ASP A 161 0.67 1.76 22.03
CA ASP A 161 1.47 0.77 21.28
C ASP A 161 0.94 0.54 19.84
N MET A 162 0.12 1.46 19.33
CA MET A 162 -0.50 1.36 18.02
C MET A 162 0.02 2.43 17.06
N LEU A 163 0.47 2.00 15.88
CA LEU A 163 0.65 2.82 14.70
C LEU A 163 -0.67 2.86 13.94
N PHE A 164 -1.12 4.03 13.50
CA PHE A 164 -2.36 4.16 12.74
C PHE A 164 -2.22 5.05 11.51
N ILE A 165 -3.03 4.76 10.51
CA ILE A 165 -3.32 5.61 9.36
C ILE A 165 -4.83 5.75 9.24
N SER A 166 -5.30 6.98 9.06
CA SER A 166 -6.71 7.31 8.83
C SER A 166 -6.85 7.97 7.47
N VAL A 167 -7.77 7.49 6.68
CA VAL A 167 -8.06 8.01 5.35
C VAL A 167 -9.51 8.49 5.32
N GLU A 168 -9.67 9.77 5.07
CA GLU A 168 -10.96 10.45 5.04
C GLU A 168 -11.29 10.87 3.61
N SER A 169 -12.48 10.50 3.13
CA SER A 169 -12.96 10.80 1.79
C SER A 169 -14.46 11.05 1.78
N PHE A 170 -14.94 11.66 0.71
CA PHE A 170 -16.33 12.03 0.52
C PHE A 170 -16.95 11.16 -0.57
N GLY A 171 -17.99 10.41 -0.26
CA GLY A 171 -18.64 9.51 -1.21
C GLY A 171 -19.88 8.82 -0.63
N ASP A 172 -20.57 8.06 -1.47
CA ASP A 172 -21.84 7.39 -1.14
C ASP A 172 -21.66 6.03 -0.45
N PHE A 173 -20.48 5.72 0.05
CA PHE A 173 -20.21 4.43 0.69
C PHE A 173 -20.90 4.36 2.05
N THR A 174 -21.71 3.37 2.29
CA THR A 174 -22.42 3.18 3.57
C THR A 174 -21.67 2.20 4.48
N ALA A 175 -22.01 2.20 5.78
CA ALA A 175 -21.51 1.19 6.71
C ALA A 175 -21.87 -0.25 6.28
N TYR A 176 -23.01 -0.40 5.59
CA TYR A 176 -23.43 -1.69 5.01
C TYR A 176 -22.48 -2.16 3.90
N ASP A 177 -22.08 -1.26 3.01
CA ASP A 177 -21.13 -1.58 1.94
C ASP A 177 -19.78 -2.00 2.53
N PHE A 178 -19.34 -1.32 3.58
CA PHE A 178 -18.13 -1.72 4.31
C PHE A 178 -18.25 -3.14 4.88
N CYS A 179 -19.34 -3.46 5.56
CA CYS A 179 -19.57 -4.81 6.09
C CYS A 179 -19.62 -5.89 4.98
N ARG A 180 -20.12 -5.55 3.81
CA ARG A 180 -20.14 -6.44 2.65
C ARG A 180 -18.75 -6.64 2.06
N GLU A 181 -18.00 -5.58 1.87
CA GLU A 181 -16.65 -5.60 1.32
C GLU A 181 -15.64 -6.31 2.22
N THR A 182 -15.80 -6.23 3.56
CA THR A 182 -14.92 -6.98 4.49
C THR A 182 -15.21 -8.49 4.52
N LYS A 183 -16.38 -8.93 4.02
CA LYS A 183 -16.72 -10.37 3.90
C LYS A 183 -16.26 -10.99 2.58
N ASN A 184 -16.00 -10.17 1.58
CA ASN A 184 -15.53 -10.63 0.29
C ASN A 184 -13.98 -10.68 0.28
N ASP A 185 -13.38 -11.42 -0.64
CA ASP A 185 -11.91 -11.49 -0.82
C ASP A 185 -11.31 -10.21 -1.43
N GLY A 186 -11.86 -9.05 -1.05
CA GLY A 186 -11.48 -7.73 -1.55
C GLY A 186 -10.38 -7.04 -0.74
N GLY A 187 -10.07 -5.79 -1.13
CA GLY A 187 -9.04 -4.97 -0.47
C GLY A 187 -9.29 -4.72 1.01
N LEU A 188 -10.55 -4.45 1.40
CA LEU A 188 -10.90 -4.22 2.80
C LEU A 188 -10.83 -5.49 3.64
N SER A 189 -11.15 -6.65 3.07
CA SER A 189 -10.95 -7.95 3.72
C SER A 189 -9.47 -8.22 3.99
N PHE A 190 -8.61 -7.90 3.01
CA PHE A 190 -7.16 -7.94 3.19
C PHE A 190 -6.69 -6.99 4.30
N CYS A 191 -7.15 -5.73 4.32
CA CYS A 191 -6.82 -4.76 5.38
C CYS A 191 -7.22 -5.26 6.77
N LEU A 192 -8.40 -5.88 6.90
CA LEU A 192 -8.85 -6.49 8.14
C LEU A 192 -7.95 -7.66 8.55
N GLY A 193 -7.53 -8.49 7.60
CA GLY A 193 -6.57 -9.56 7.81
C GLY A 193 -5.22 -9.05 8.31
N VAL A 194 -4.69 -7.99 7.70
CA VAL A 194 -3.45 -7.32 8.13
C VAL A 194 -3.59 -6.76 9.55
N ALA A 195 -4.68 -6.06 9.83
CA ALA A 195 -4.95 -5.55 11.17
C ALA A 195 -4.89 -6.67 12.22
N ARG A 196 -5.56 -7.79 11.97
CA ARG A 196 -5.55 -8.96 12.87
C ARG A 196 -4.16 -9.57 13.06
N LEU A 197 -3.41 -9.74 11.96
CA LEU A 197 -2.03 -10.28 12.01
C LEU A 197 -1.09 -9.40 12.82
N LEU A 198 -1.25 -8.09 12.72
CA LEU A 198 -0.44 -7.10 13.42
C LEU A 198 -1.08 -6.66 14.76
N LYS A 199 -2.02 -7.45 15.30
CA LYS A 199 -2.70 -7.22 16.59
C LYS A 199 -3.35 -5.83 16.67
N GLY A 200 -3.90 -5.39 15.58
CA GLY A 200 -4.50 -4.07 15.44
C GLY A 200 -5.99 -4.11 15.14
N THR A 201 -6.49 -3.01 14.60
CA THR A 201 -7.92 -2.79 14.32
C THR A 201 -8.12 -2.15 12.96
N LEU A 202 -9.28 -2.39 12.35
CA LEU A 202 -9.78 -1.65 11.20
C LEU A 202 -11.12 -1.04 11.58
N LEU A 203 -11.18 0.27 11.62
CA LEU A 203 -12.38 1.03 11.97
C LEU A 203 -12.94 1.72 10.74
N PHE A 204 -14.26 1.80 10.69
CA PHE A 204 -14.99 2.51 9.66
C PHE A 204 -16.01 3.45 10.30
N GLU A 205 -15.89 4.71 9.98
CA GLU A 205 -16.76 5.77 10.47
C GLU A 205 -17.45 6.45 9.29
N CYS A 206 -18.77 6.60 9.39
CA CYS A 206 -19.56 7.39 8.47
C CYS A 206 -20.18 8.57 9.23
N GLY A 207 -19.87 9.78 8.81
CA GLY A 207 -20.46 11.01 9.35
C GLY A 207 -21.49 11.56 8.39
N SER A 208 -22.69 11.87 8.89
CA SER A 208 -23.68 12.67 8.18
C SER A 208 -23.41 14.15 8.45
N GLY A 209 -22.62 14.79 7.64
CA GLY A 209 -22.48 16.26 7.59
C GLY A 209 -23.38 16.82 6.50
N SER A 210 -23.70 18.09 6.60
CA SER A 210 -24.80 18.81 5.94
C SER A 210 -24.90 18.79 4.41
N ALA A 211 -24.12 18.05 3.65
CA ALA A 211 -24.28 17.87 2.20
C ALA A 211 -23.55 16.66 1.62
N ASP A 212 -22.55 16.09 2.32
CA ASP A 212 -21.74 15.00 1.81
C ASP A 212 -21.48 13.98 2.91
N PHE A 213 -21.66 12.72 2.60
CA PHE A 213 -21.21 11.64 3.46
C PHE A 213 -19.67 11.65 3.53
N CYS A 214 -19.14 12.03 4.68
CA CYS A 214 -17.74 11.81 4.99
C CYS A 214 -17.58 10.38 5.48
N ARG A 215 -16.67 9.64 4.88
CA ARG A 215 -16.23 8.34 5.37
C ARG A 215 -14.79 8.43 5.81
N LYS A 216 -14.51 7.77 6.91
CA LYS A 216 -13.17 7.65 7.45
C LYS A 216 -12.87 6.18 7.70
N VAL A 217 -11.77 5.70 7.16
CA VAL A 217 -11.25 4.36 7.40
C VAL A 217 -9.96 4.50 8.17
N THR A 218 -9.89 3.88 9.34
CA THR A 218 -8.68 3.89 10.18
C THR A 218 -8.14 2.48 10.31
N LEU A 219 -6.92 2.27 9.84
CA LEU A 219 -6.14 1.08 10.07
C LEU A 219 -5.19 1.34 11.22
N GLY A 220 -5.35 0.61 12.31
CA GLY A 220 -4.38 0.53 13.40
C GLY A 220 -3.63 -0.79 13.34
N VAL A 221 -2.34 -0.75 13.60
CA VAL A 221 -1.49 -1.95 13.70
C VAL A 221 -0.59 -1.85 14.93
N GLY A 222 -0.31 -2.98 15.58
CA GLY A 222 0.63 -3.00 16.68
C GLY A 222 2.01 -2.55 16.25
N ALA A 223 2.63 -1.70 17.04
CA ALA A 223 3.96 -1.18 16.84
C ALA A 223 4.83 -1.45 18.07
N ASN A 224 6.07 -1.75 17.84
CA ASN A 224 7.07 -1.91 18.89
C ASN A 224 8.04 -0.72 18.87
N GLU A 225 8.83 -0.58 19.94
CA GLU A 225 9.94 0.37 20.04
C GLU A 225 9.63 1.78 19.51
N ILE A 226 8.54 2.39 19.98
CA ILE A 226 8.18 3.75 19.64
C ILE A 226 9.22 4.69 20.25
N LYS A 227 9.84 5.54 19.42
CA LYS A 227 10.88 6.50 19.82
C LYS A 227 10.63 7.85 19.20
N HIS A 228 11.05 8.89 19.94
CA HIS A 228 11.15 10.23 19.39
C HIS A 228 12.51 10.42 18.69
N GLU A 229 12.48 11.00 17.52
CA GLU A 229 13.63 11.25 16.65
C GLU A 229 13.74 12.76 16.31
N SER A 230 14.82 13.14 15.64
CA SER A 230 14.97 14.52 15.16
C SER A 230 14.02 14.79 14.00
N GLU A 231 13.27 15.88 14.05
CA GLU A 231 12.40 16.36 12.96
C GLU A 231 13.15 16.57 11.63
N ALA A 232 14.48 16.84 11.70
CA ALA A 232 15.31 17.04 10.52
C ALA A 232 15.39 15.80 9.60
N ILE A 233 15.06 14.60 10.10
CA ILE A 233 15.06 13.35 9.34
C ILE A 233 13.86 13.30 8.38
N PHE A 234 12.73 13.86 8.78
CA PHE A 234 11.46 13.76 8.07
C PHE A 234 11.52 14.13 6.57
N PRO A 235 12.05 15.30 6.16
CA PRO A 235 12.03 15.67 4.73
C PRO A 235 12.91 14.77 3.85
N ALA A 236 14.10 14.41 4.37
CA ALA A 236 15.06 13.59 3.64
C ALA A 236 14.53 12.16 3.47
N GLU A 237 13.96 11.58 4.50
CA GLU A 237 13.39 10.24 4.46
C GLU A 237 12.13 10.18 3.61
N THR A 238 11.24 11.16 3.71
CA THR A 238 10.06 11.25 2.81
C THR A 238 10.49 11.26 1.35
N LYS A 239 11.48 12.09 0.99
CA LYS A 239 11.98 12.16 -0.38
C LYS A 239 12.55 10.82 -0.86
N ARG A 240 13.36 10.17 -0.03
CA ARG A 240 13.93 8.86 -0.33
C ARG A 240 12.85 7.82 -0.56
N LEU A 241 11.89 7.71 0.35
CA LEU A 241 10.79 6.74 0.26
C LEU A 241 9.88 6.99 -0.94
N VAL A 242 9.61 8.25 -1.31
CA VAL A 242 8.84 8.57 -2.53
C VAL A 242 9.57 8.06 -3.77
N CYS A 243 10.89 8.27 -3.86
CA CYS A 243 11.69 7.71 -4.94
C CYS A 243 11.59 6.18 -4.95
N ASP A 244 11.83 5.54 -3.80
CA ASP A 244 11.76 4.08 -3.67
C ASP A 244 10.40 3.51 -4.12
N PHE A 245 9.29 4.18 -3.78
CA PHE A 245 7.94 3.76 -4.15
C PHE A 245 7.57 4.01 -5.62
N LEU A 246 8.07 5.09 -6.21
CA LEU A 246 7.73 5.46 -7.60
C LEU A 246 8.66 4.82 -8.63
N ASP A 247 9.93 4.63 -8.27
CA ASP A 247 10.95 4.15 -9.19
C ASP A 247 10.88 2.65 -9.42
N ASP A 248 10.37 1.91 -8.43
CA ASP A 248 10.16 0.47 -8.55
C ASP A 248 8.78 0.17 -9.17
N GLY A 249 8.78 -0.33 -10.40
CA GLY A 249 7.56 -0.79 -11.10
C GLY A 249 6.82 -1.92 -10.37
N LEU A 250 7.45 -2.53 -9.37
CA LEU A 250 6.91 -3.58 -8.52
C LEU A 250 6.78 -3.13 -7.07
N SER A 251 6.84 -1.83 -6.80
CA SER A 251 6.66 -1.31 -5.44
C SER A 251 5.29 -1.69 -4.86
N VAL A 252 5.24 -1.85 -3.55
CA VAL A 252 4.00 -2.18 -2.84
C VAL A 252 2.86 -1.23 -3.19
N PRO A 253 3.03 0.11 -3.16
CA PRO A 253 1.97 1.02 -3.57
C PRO A 253 1.48 0.77 -4.99
N ARG A 254 2.37 0.57 -5.95
CA ARG A 254 1.98 0.34 -7.36
C ARG A 254 1.14 -0.93 -7.53
N ILE A 255 1.51 -2.02 -6.86
CA ILE A 255 0.78 -3.29 -6.95
C ILE A 255 -0.60 -3.20 -6.29
N PHE A 256 -0.70 -2.49 -5.16
CA PHE A 256 -1.91 -2.45 -4.35
C PHE A 256 -2.84 -1.28 -4.71
N MET A 257 -2.39 -0.31 -5.51
CA MET A 257 -3.29 0.70 -6.06
C MET A 257 -4.24 0.08 -7.09
N PRO A 258 -5.52 0.48 -7.11
CA PRO A 258 -6.44 0.05 -8.17
C PRO A 258 -5.93 0.57 -9.52
N PRO A 259 -5.96 -0.24 -10.58
CA PRO A 259 -5.73 0.26 -11.93
C PRO A 259 -6.87 1.21 -12.30
N VAL A 260 -6.52 2.34 -12.88
CA VAL A 260 -7.47 3.36 -13.37
C VAL A 260 -7.59 3.25 -14.88
#